data_72f61f12eb375e34ae297380e49956d1
#
_entry.id   72f61f12eb375e34ae297380e49956d1
#
_cell.length_a   1.000
_cell.length_b   1.000
_cell.length_c   1.000
_cell.angle_alpha   90.00
_cell.angle_beta   90.00
_cell.angle_gamma   90.00
#
_symmetry.space_group_name_H-M   'P 1'
#
loop_
_entity.id
_entity.type
_entity.pdbx_description
1 polymer ?
#
loop_
_entity_poly.entity_id
_entity_poly.type
_entity_poly.pdbx_seq_one_letter_code
_entity_poly.pdbx_strand_id
1 'polypeptide(L)'
;MFTFYPQTKDYFYTVTKNQFSEIINNEFDLKNIISEIYLDNTFGIGDNRDKILNLIAKAAMKNDRSPILQKDTYLNLCFVEDVTNCLIKELKKVNTVSRITSSFDYNLDSIYKFLSNFHQEGIASHEIILKKKSSLASNEKIPSLNQDFKETNFNENLLKFYGGFNSPAPS
;
A
#
# COMPACT_ATOMS: atom_id res chain seq x y z
N MET A 1 4.66 -15.78 -5.43
CA MET A 1 5.82 -14.91 -5.13
C MET A 1 5.35 -13.46 -5.14
N PHE A 2 5.75 -12.67 -4.15
CA PHE A 2 5.33 -11.27 -4.04
C PHE A 2 6.53 -10.38 -4.34
N THR A 3 6.44 -9.57 -5.39
CA THR A 3 7.46 -8.58 -5.71
C THR A 3 6.96 -7.19 -5.37
N PHE A 4 7.75 -6.46 -4.62
CA PHE A 4 7.55 -5.05 -4.35
C PHE A 4 8.23 -4.26 -5.46
N TYR A 5 7.52 -3.36 -6.11
CA TYR A 5 8.11 -2.35 -6.96
C TYR A 5 8.25 -1.05 -6.16
N PRO A 6 9.38 -0.79 -5.51
CA PRO A 6 9.65 0.56 -5.04
C PRO A 6 10.02 1.40 -6.26
N GLN A 7 9.31 2.46 -6.51
CA GLN A 7 9.76 3.53 -7.41
C GLN A 7 10.95 4.31 -6.82
N THR A 8 11.63 3.75 -5.85
CA THR A 8 12.75 4.39 -5.17
C THR A 8 14.06 3.95 -5.76
N LYS A 9 15.05 4.85 -5.68
CA LYS A 9 16.42 4.72 -6.16
C LYS A 9 17.23 3.58 -5.51
N ASP A 10 16.61 2.64 -4.84
CA ASP A 10 17.29 1.47 -4.29
C ASP A 10 17.49 0.43 -5.41
N TYR A 11 18.40 0.81 -6.31
CA TYR A 11 18.75 0.05 -7.50
C TYR A 11 19.06 -1.41 -7.17
N PHE A 12 19.81 -1.64 -6.08
CA PHE A 12 20.20 -2.99 -5.67
C PHE A 12 18.98 -3.86 -5.29
N TYR A 13 18.06 -3.34 -4.49
CA TYR A 13 16.86 -4.06 -4.10
C TYR A 13 15.97 -4.41 -5.31
N THR A 14 15.77 -3.45 -6.20
CA THR A 14 14.97 -3.64 -7.41
C THR A 14 15.62 -4.67 -8.34
N VAL A 15 16.93 -4.58 -8.56
CA VAL A 15 17.69 -5.54 -9.36
C VAL A 15 17.60 -6.95 -8.79
N THR A 16 17.80 -7.11 -7.47
CA THR A 16 17.72 -8.43 -6.82
C THR A 16 16.32 -9.05 -6.97
N LYS A 17 15.27 -8.25 -6.83
CA LYS A 17 13.89 -8.74 -7.01
C LYS A 17 13.60 -9.16 -8.44
N ASN A 18 14.07 -8.39 -9.43
CA ASN A 18 13.92 -8.73 -10.84
C ASN A 18 14.70 -9.98 -11.19
N GLN A 19 15.96 -10.10 -10.75
CA GLN A 19 16.77 -11.29 -10.97
C GLN A 19 16.13 -12.54 -10.37
N PHE A 20 15.55 -12.43 -9.16
CA PHE A 20 14.84 -13.54 -8.56
C PHE A 20 13.62 -13.98 -9.39
N SER A 21 12.85 -13.02 -9.90
CA SER A 21 11.74 -13.29 -10.82
C SER A 21 12.22 -13.99 -12.10
N GLU A 22 13.30 -13.49 -12.70
CA GLU A 22 13.89 -14.08 -13.90
C GLU A 22 14.39 -15.51 -13.67
N ILE A 23 15.10 -15.76 -12.56
CA ILE A 23 15.58 -17.10 -12.20
C ILE A 23 14.41 -18.07 -12.08
N ILE A 24 13.38 -17.70 -11.30
CA ILE A 24 12.22 -18.58 -11.12
C ILE A 24 11.51 -18.87 -12.44
N ASN A 25 11.39 -17.87 -13.29
CA ASN A 25 10.69 -18.03 -14.58
C ASN A 25 11.49 -18.80 -15.64
N ASN A 26 12.82 -18.82 -15.55
CA ASN A 26 13.68 -19.41 -16.58
C ASN A 26 14.34 -20.73 -16.16
N GLU A 27 14.75 -20.87 -14.90
CA GLU A 27 15.54 -22.02 -14.43
C GLU A 27 14.66 -23.18 -13.91
N PHE A 28 13.48 -22.85 -13.45
CA PHE A 28 12.56 -23.85 -12.95
C PHE A 28 11.36 -23.93 -13.90
N ASP A 29 11.01 -25.11 -14.35
CA ASP A 29 9.78 -25.33 -15.14
C ASP A 29 8.51 -25.11 -14.27
N LEU A 30 8.56 -24.02 -13.47
CA LEU A 30 7.57 -23.63 -12.50
C LEU A 30 6.51 -22.69 -13.09
N LYS A 31 6.61 -22.35 -14.38
CA LYS A 31 5.68 -21.44 -15.06
C LYS A 31 4.22 -21.82 -14.85
N ASN A 32 3.96 -23.12 -14.69
CA ASN A 32 2.61 -23.65 -14.54
C ASN A 32 2.08 -23.63 -13.10
N ILE A 33 2.88 -23.24 -12.12
CA ILE A 33 2.50 -23.27 -10.70
C ILE A 33 2.76 -21.95 -9.95
N ILE A 34 3.33 -20.96 -10.62
CA ILE A 34 3.67 -19.67 -10.00
C ILE A 34 2.69 -18.61 -10.47
N SER A 35 2.18 -17.84 -9.50
CA SER A 35 1.52 -16.56 -9.75
C SER A 35 2.41 -15.44 -9.23
N GLU A 36 2.67 -14.45 -10.07
CA GLU A 36 3.46 -13.27 -9.73
C GLU A 36 2.53 -12.10 -9.47
N ILE A 37 2.60 -11.52 -8.27
CA ILE A 37 1.74 -10.43 -7.88
C ILE A 37 2.57 -9.23 -7.44
N TYR A 38 2.38 -8.12 -8.13
CA TYR A 38 2.98 -6.83 -7.81
C TYR A 38 2.09 -6.08 -6.83
N LEU A 39 2.66 -5.66 -5.70
CA LEU A 39 1.93 -4.92 -4.66
C LEU A 39 2.44 -3.49 -4.57
N ASP A 40 1.51 -2.54 -4.54
CA ASP A 40 1.81 -1.17 -4.12
C ASP A 40 1.92 -1.07 -2.59
N ASN A 41 2.00 0.15 -2.03
CA ASN A 41 2.20 0.30 -0.60
C ASN A 41 1.01 -0.24 0.18
N THR A 42 1.30 -1.08 1.17
CA THR A 42 0.30 -1.67 2.05
C THR A 42 0.36 -1.07 3.44
N PHE A 43 -0.78 -0.92 4.08
CA PHE A 43 -0.91 -0.51 5.47
C PHE A 43 -1.95 -1.37 6.20
N GLY A 44 -1.86 -1.44 7.52
CA GLY A 44 -2.81 -2.23 8.32
C GLY A 44 -2.50 -2.17 9.81
N ILE A 45 -3.40 -2.72 10.61
CA ILE A 45 -3.29 -2.77 12.06
C ILE A 45 -2.01 -3.52 12.45
N GLY A 46 -1.28 -2.98 13.44
CA GLY A 46 -0.06 -3.62 13.95
C GLY A 46 1.20 -3.39 13.11
N ASP A 47 1.12 -2.64 12.00
CA ASP A 47 2.34 -2.22 11.27
C ASP A 47 3.08 -1.15 12.08
N ASN A 48 4.17 -1.53 12.72
CA ASN A 48 5.01 -0.66 13.56
C ASN A 48 6.29 -0.18 12.85
N ARG A 49 6.46 -0.50 11.58
CA ARG A 49 7.64 -0.10 10.80
C ARG A 49 7.66 1.42 10.59
N ASP A 50 8.84 2.00 10.40
CA ASP A 50 8.99 3.43 10.12
C ASP A 50 8.67 3.77 8.65
N LYS A 51 7.46 3.41 8.23
CA LYS A 51 6.89 3.80 6.95
C LYS A 51 6.23 5.17 7.05
N ILE A 52 6.09 5.83 5.90
CA ILE A 52 5.55 7.19 5.84
C ILE A 52 4.16 7.32 6.49
N LEU A 53 3.26 6.36 6.30
CA LEU A 53 1.93 6.42 6.91
C LEU A 53 1.99 6.28 8.44
N ASN A 54 2.89 5.44 8.95
CA ASN A 54 3.12 5.28 10.39
C ASN A 54 3.71 6.54 11.01
N LEU A 55 4.60 7.22 10.30
CA LEU A 55 5.17 8.51 10.74
C LEU A 55 4.08 9.59 10.77
N ILE A 56 3.20 9.62 9.77
CA ILE A 56 2.05 10.53 9.72
C ILE A 56 1.10 10.28 10.90
N ALA A 57 0.78 9.01 11.19
CA ALA A 57 -0.09 8.65 12.31
C ALA A 57 0.54 9.07 13.66
N LYS A 58 1.82 8.79 13.87
CA LYS A 58 2.56 9.22 15.07
C LYS A 58 2.62 10.75 15.20
N ALA A 59 2.81 11.47 14.09
CA ALA A 59 2.81 12.93 14.09
C ALA A 59 1.43 13.51 14.41
N ALA A 60 0.35 12.92 13.87
CA ALA A 60 -1.02 13.34 14.17
C ALA A 60 -1.36 13.18 15.65
N MET A 61 -0.93 12.06 16.29
CA MET A 61 -1.10 11.85 17.73
C MET A 61 -0.38 12.88 18.59
N LYS A 62 0.78 13.33 18.15
CA LYS A 62 1.58 14.32 18.87
C LYS A 62 1.22 15.76 18.53
N ASN A 63 0.26 15.97 17.64
CA ASN A 63 -0.05 17.27 17.04
C ASN A 63 1.22 17.97 16.50
N ASP A 64 2.15 17.18 16.00
CA ASP A 64 3.42 17.64 15.47
C ASP A 64 3.28 17.86 13.97
N ARG A 65 3.36 19.10 13.52
CA ARG A 65 3.42 19.43 12.09
C ARG A 65 4.79 19.05 11.54
N SER A 66 4.99 17.77 11.31
CA SER A 66 6.24 17.30 10.73
C SER A 66 6.51 17.99 9.39
N PRO A 67 7.73 18.52 9.18
CA PRO A 67 8.15 19.15 7.92
C PRO A 67 8.21 18.18 6.73
N ILE A 68 7.88 16.93 6.93
CA ILE A 68 8.05 15.84 5.96
C ILE A 68 6.98 15.87 4.86
N LEU A 69 5.85 16.53 5.08
CA LEU A 69 4.74 16.49 4.15
C LEU A 69 4.76 17.66 3.18
N GLN A 70 5.32 17.44 2.00
CA GLN A 70 5.10 18.36 0.88
C GLN A 70 3.62 18.30 0.46
N LYS A 71 2.99 19.45 0.25
CA LYS A 71 1.56 19.57 -0.02
C LYS A 71 1.05 18.69 -1.17
N ASP A 72 1.89 18.42 -2.15
CA ASP A 72 1.52 17.67 -3.36
C ASP A 72 2.08 16.25 -3.40
N THR A 73 2.37 15.69 -2.23
CA THR A 73 2.83 14.29 -2.17
C THR A 73 1.64 13.35 -2.09
N TYR A 74 1.56 12.47 -3.08
CA TYR A 74 0.53 11.44 -3.19
C TYR A 74 1.16 10.05 -3.10
N LEU A 75 0.42 9.11 -2.51
CA LEU A 75 0.85 7.74 -2.38
C LEU A 75 -0.31 6.79 -2.66
N ASN A 76 -0.03 5.73 -3.40
CA ASN A 76 -0.97 4.63 -3.55
C ASN A 76 -0.93 3.75 -2.30
N LEU A 77 -2.08 3.54 -1.68
CA LEU A 77 -2.20 2.84 -0.40
C LEU A 77 -3.27 1.76 -0.48
N CYS A 78 -2.91 0.51 -0.18
CA CYS A 78 -3.81 -0.62 -0.13
C CYS A 78 -3.94 -1.12 1.31
N PHE A 79 -5.17 -1.34 1.77
CA PHE A 79 -5.40 -1.92 3.10
C PHE A 79 -5.04 -3.40 3.10
N VAL A 80 -4.30 -3.86 4.11
CA VAL A 80 -3.73 -5.21 4.14
C VAL A 80 -4.77 -6.31 4.12
N GLU A 81 -5.94 -6.10 4.74
CA GLU A 81 -7.02 -7.09 4.72
C GLU A 81 -7.61 -7.25 3.31
N ASP A 82 -7.78 -6.15 2.56
CA ASP A 82 -8.25 -6.20 1.16
C ASP A 82 -7.23 -6.94 0.28
N VAL A 83 -5.94 -6.67 0.49
CA VAL A 83 -4.86 -7.38 -0.19
C VAL A 83 -4.89 -8.87 0.15
N THR A 84 -5.01 -9.22 1.43
CA THR A 84 -5.05 -10.61 1.89
C THR A 84 -6.24 -11.37 1.27
N ASN A 85 -7.41 -10.76 1.25
CA ASN A 85 -8.60 -11.34 0.64
C ASN A 85 -8.41 -11.60 -0.87
N CYS A 86 -7.71 -10.71 -1.55
CA CYS A 86 -7.34 -10.90 -2.95
C CYS A 86 -6.33 -12.05 -3.11
N LEU A 87 -5.29 -12.09 -2.27
CA LEU A 87 -4.26 -13.14 -2.32
C LEU A 87 -4.83 -14.54 -2.09
N ILE A 88 -5.77 -14.69 -1.16
CA ILE A 88 -6.46 -15.98 -0.92
C ILE A 88 -7.18 -16.47 -2.17
N LYS A 89 -7.77 -15.58 -2.96
CA LYS A 89 -8.41 -15.94 -4.23
C LYS A 89 -7.36 -16.30 -5.29
N GLU A 90 -6.25 -15.59 -5.32
CA GLU A 90 -5.14 -15.86 -6.24
C GLU A 90 -4.46 -17.22 -5.98
N LEU A 91 -4.45 -17.74 -4.74
CA LEU A 91 -3.92 -19.07 -4.44
C LEU A 91 -4.59 -20.20 -5.24
N LYS A 92 -5.79 -19.97 -5.74
CA LYS A 92 -6.54 -20.93 -6.58
C LYS A 92 -6.21 -20.82 -8.07
N LYS A 93 -5.40 -19.84 -8.44
CA LYS A 93 -4.99 -19.59 -9.82
C LYS A 93 -3.51 -19.92 -9.98
N VAL A 94 -3.16 -20.34 -11.15
CA VAL A 94 -1.78 -20.64 -11.53
C VAL A 94 -1.39 -19.83 -12.76
N ASN A 95 -0.13 -19.56 -12.93
CA ASN A 95 0.42 -18.90 -14.10
C ASN A 95 -0.20 -17.52 -14.39
N THR A 96 -0.41 -16.72 -13.34
CA THR A 96 -0.95 -15.37 -13.46
C THR A 96 0.10 -14.33 -13.11
N VAL A 97 0.09 -13.23 -13.85
CA VAL A 97 0.86 -12.02 -13.51
C VAL A 97 -0.12 -10.88 -13.36
N SER A 98 -0.21 -10.31 -12.16
CA SER A 98 -1.18 -9.27 -11.87
C SER A 98 -0.63 -8.23 -10.90
N ARG A 99 -1.32 -7.09 -10.79
CA ARG A 99 -0.98 -6.02 -9.86
C ARG A 99 -2.15 -5.69 -8.94
N ILE A 100 -1.88 -5.63 -7.65
CA ILE A 100 -2.79 -5.11 -6.64
C ILE A 100 -2.38 -3.67 -6.33
N THR A 101 -3.28 -2.75 -6.63
CA THR A 101 -3.07 -1.31 -6.45
C THR A 101 -4.42 -0.65 -6.18
N SER A 102 -4.45 0.40 -5.36
CA SER A 102 -5.62 1.23 -5.21
C SER A 102 -5.96 1.98 -6.51
N SER A 103 -7.24 2.23 -6.74
CA SER A 103 -7.72 3.04 -7.85
C SER A 103 -7.33 4.51 -7.71
N PHE A 104 -6.93 4.92 -6.51
CA PHE A 104 -6.57 6.30 -6.18
C PHE A 104 -5.20 6.39 -5.52
N ASP A 105 -4.56 7.53 -5.74
CA ASP A 105 -3.44 7.99 -4.97
C ASP A 105 -3.95 9.02 -3.96
N TYR A 106 -3.53 8.90 -2.71
CA TYR A 106 -4.01 9.68 -1.57
C TYR A 106 -3.01 10.74 -1.18
N ASN A 107 -3.47 11.98 -0.98
CA ASN A 107 -2.62 13.09 -0.57
C ASN A 107 -2.22 12.94 0.90
N LEU A 108 -0.94 12.92 1.19
CA LEU A 108 -0.41 12.65 2.52
C LEU A 108 -0.69 13.78 3.52
N ASP A 109 -0.71 15.04 3.08
CA ASP A 109 -1.05 16.18 3.95
C ASP A 109 -2.52 16.14 4.38
N SER A 110 -3.42 15.73 3.47
CA SER A 110 -4.83 15.55 3.81
C SER A 110 -5.07 14.38 4.75
N ILE A 111 -4.31 13.29 4.61
CA ILE A 111 -4.33 12.17 5.58
C ILE A 111 -3.91 12.66 6.98
N TYR A 112 -2.81 13.43 7.06
CA TYR A 112 -2.37 14.00 8.33
C TYR A 112 -3.47 14.85 8.98
N LYS A 113 -4.08 15.75 8.22
CA LYS A 113 -5.17 16.62 8.71
C LYS A 113 -6.39 15.82 9.19
N PHE A 114 -6.78 14.81 8.41
CA PHE A 114 -7.85 13.90 8.78
C PHE A 114 -7.59 13.20 10.11
N LEU A 115 -6.40 12.63 10.29
CA LEU A 115 -6.03 11.94 11.53
C LEU A 115 -5.86 12.90 12.72
N SER A 116 -5.31 14.10 12.49
CA SER A 116 -5.17 15.13 13.53
C SER A 116 -6.52 15.62 14.03
N ASN A 117 -7.47 15.88 13.15
CA ASN A 117 -8.83 16.28 13.53
C ASN A 117 -9.52 15.14 14.29
N PHE A 118 -9.40 13.92 13.80
CA PHE A 118 -9.96 12.77 14.51
C PHE A 118 -9.36 12.61 15.91
N HIS A 119 -8.07 12.83 16.07
CA HIS A 119 -7.38 12.75 17.36
C HIS A 119 -7.88 13.81 18.35
N GLN A 120 -8.11 15.04 17.87
CA GLN A 120 -8.48 16.18 18.71
C GLN A 120 -9.98 16.22 19.03
N GLU A 121 -10.82 15.92 18.07
CA GLU A 121 -12.27 16.15 18.12
C GLU A 121 -13.08 14.85 18.19
N GLY A 122 -12.45 13.69 17.97
CA GLY A 122 -13.15 12.40 17.85
C GLY A 122 -14.00 12.28 16.58
N ILE A 123 -13.94 13.25 15.68
CA ILE A 123 -14.75 13.33 14.46
C ILE A 123 -13.83 13.40 13.24
N ALA A 124 -14.04 12.50 12.29
CA ALA A 124 -13.34 12.49 11.02
C ALA A 124 -13.99 13.47 10.02
N SER A 125 -13.87 14.77 10.29
CA SER A 125 -14.55 15.82 9.50
C SER A 125 -13.73 16.33 8.31
N HIS A 126 -12.43 16.07 8.28
CA HIS A 126 -11.58 16.53 7.19
C HIS A 126 -11.63 15.57 6.01
N GLU A 127 -11.83 16.11 4.81
CA GLU A 127 -11.85 15.30 3.58
C GLU A 127 -10.43 14.91 3.14
N ILE A 128 -10.25 13.63 2.82
CA ILE A 128 -8.99 13.15 2.25
C ILE A 128 -8.99 13.43 0.74
N ILE A 129 -8.01 14.22 0.30
CA ILE A 129 -7.81 14.55 -1.09
C ILE A 129 -7.23 13.34 -1.81
N LEU A 130 -7.90 12.92 -2.87
CA LEU A 130 -7.49 11.79 -3.69
C LEU A 130 -7.37 12.20 -5.16
N LYS A 131 -6.49 11.52 -5.85
CA LYS A 131 -6.27 11.69 -7.29
C LYS A 131 -6.45 10.32 -7.95
N LYS A 132 -7.28 10.28 -8.98
CA LYS A 132 -7.41 9.05 -9.76
C LYS A 132 -6.04 8.69 -10.32
N LYS A 133 -5.61 7.46 -10.12
CA LYS A 133 -4.35 6.97 -10.66
C LYS A 133 -4.40 7.15 -12.17
N SER A 134 -3.51 7.98 -12.71
CA SER A 134 -3.35 8.06 -14.15
C SER A 134 -2.85 6.70 -14.62
N SER A 135 -3.54 6.13 -15.61
CA SER A 135 -2.98 4.98 -16.33
C SER A 135 -1.58 5.40 -16.76
N LEU A 136 -0.57 4.79 -16.13
CA LEU A 136 0.82 5.09 -16.47
C LEU A 136 0.98 4.82 -17.96
N ALA A 137 1.12 5.89 -18.72
CA ALA A 137 1.66 5.83 -20.07
C ALA A 137 3.12 5.40 -19.92
N SER A 138 3.39 4.13 -19.97
CA SER A 138 4.72 3.62 -19.78
C SER A 138 5.05 2.56 -20.81
N ASN A 139 6.23 2.66 -21.35
CA ASN A 139 6.88 1.66 -22.16
C ASN A 139 7.25 0.38 -21.36
N GLU A 140 6.87 0.28 -20.11
CA GLU A 140 7.03 -0.89 -19.27
C GLU A 140 5.81 -1.78 -19.36
N LYS A 141 6.02 -3.08 -19.49
CA LYS A 141 4.97 -4.10 -19.38
C LYS A 141 4.46 -4.13 -17.94
N ILE A 142 3.55 -3.21 -17.60
CA ILE A 142 2.92 -3.20 -16.29
C ILE A 142 1.89 -4.33 -16.28
N PRO A 143 1.95 -5.23 -15.28
CA PRO A 143 0.95 -6.26 -15.13
C PRO A 143 -0.46 -5.67 -15.04
N SER A 144 -1.43 -6.34 -15.61
CA SER A 144 -2.83 -5.93 -15.52
C SER A 144 -3.30 -5.87 -14.07
N LEU A 145 -4.25 -4.98 -13.79
CA LEU A 145 -4.89 -4.92 -12.48
C LEU A 145 -5.51 -6.26 -12.13
N ASN A 146 -5.33 -6.66 -10.87
CA ASN A 146 -5.97 -7.86 -10.37
C ASN A 146 -7.49 -7.64 -10.26
N GLN A 147 -8.27 -8.45 -11.00
CA GLN A 147 -9.73 -8.31 -11.08
C GLN A 147 -10.45 -8.72 -9.79
N ASP A 148 -9.80 -9.49 -8.93
CA ASP A 148 -10.36 -9.94 -7.65
C ASP A 148 -10.08 -8.96 -6.50
N PHE A 149 -9.23 -7.95 -6.75
CA PHE A 149 -8.98 -6.93 -5.76
C PHE A 149 -10.18 -5.99 -5.64
N LYS A 150 -10.71 -5.90 -4.45
CA LYS A 150 -11.81 -5.01 -4.10
C LYS A 150 -11.39 -4.17 -2.92
N GLU A 151 -11.39 -2.87 -3.12
CA GLU A 151 -11.12 -1.91 -2.05
C GLU A 151 -12.36 -1.75 -1.17
N THR A 152 -12.15 -1.81 0.14
CA THR A 152 -13.14 -1.38 1.13
C THR A 152 -12.98 0.12 1.41
N ASN A 153 -13.80 0.67 2.32
CA ASN A 153 -13.78 2.10 2.61
C ASN A 153 -12.43 2.54 3.20
N PHE A 154 -11.73 3.38 2.46
CA PHE A 154 -10.38 3.85 2.84
C PHE A 154 -10.37 4.59 4.18
N ASN A 155 -11.34 5.50 4.43
CA ASN A 155 -11.39 6.28 5.66
C ASN A 155 -11.61 5.39 6.88
N GLU A 156 -12.50 4.41 6.78
CA GLU A 156 -12.72 3.43 7.85
C GLU A 156 -11.47 2.60 8.13
N ASN A 157 -10.79 2.15 7.08
CA ASN A 157 -9.56 1.37 7.20
C ASN A 157 -8.41 2.20 7.79
N LEU A 158 -8.33 3.47 7.42
CA LEU A 158 -7.37 4.40 7.98
C LEU A 158 -7.61 4.63 9.48
N LEU A 159 -8.87 4.74 9.90
CA LEU A 159 -9.22 4.85 11.32
C LEU A 159 -8.94 3.57 12.11
N LYS A 160 -9.20 2.39 11.54
CA LYS A 160 -8.80 1.10 12.14
C LYS A 160 -7.28 1.02 12.34
N PHE A 161 -6.52 1.38 11.31
CA PHE A 161 -5.06 1.44 11.38
C PHE A 161 -4.60 2.39 12.48
N TYR A 162 -5.16 3.62 12.52
CA TYR A 162 -4.83 4.62 13.52
C TYR A 162 -5.20 4.18 14.94
N GLY A 163 -6.36 3.56 15.12
CA GLY A 163 -6.81 3.01 16.42
C GLY A 163 -5.86 1.94 16.96
N GLY A 164 -5.22 1.18 16.08
CA GLY A 164 -4.23 0.18 16.44
C GLY A 164 -2.99 0.74 17.16
N PHE A 165 -2.66 2.03 16.98
CA PHE A 165 -1.57 2.69 17.71
C PHE A 165 -1.96 3.04 19.17
N ASN A 166 -3.25 3.17 19.45
CA ASN A 166 -3.77 3.50 20.78
C ASN A 166 -4.07 2.26 21.63
N SER A 167 -4.05 1.08 21.04
CA SER A 167 -4.25 -0.18 21.77
C SER A 167 -2.94 -0.57 22.46
N PRO A 168 -2.96 -0.96 23.74
CA PRO A 168 -1.77 -1.53 24.37
C PRO A 168 -1.33 -2.76 23.59
N ALA A 169 -0.02 -2.91 23.40
CA ALA A 169 0.54 -4.10 22.77
C ALA A 169 -0.01 -5.35 23.46
N PRO A 170 -0.41 -6.39 22.71
CA PRO A 170 -0.82 -7.64 23.33
C PRO A 170 0.35 -8.16 24.18
N SER A 171 0.04 -8.37 25.46
CA SER A 171 0.95 -8.94 26.46
C SER A 171 1.36 -10.35 26.15
#